data_f94eaf25cd90874076d15b6e988b3b16
#
_entry.id   f94eaf25cd90874076d15b6e988b3b16
#
_cell.length_a   1.000
_cell.length_b   1.000
_cell.length_c   1.000
_cell.angle_alpha   90.00
_cell.angle_beta   90.00
_cell.angle_gamma   90.00
#
_symmetry.space_group_name_H-M   'P 1'
#
loop_
_entity.id
_entity.type
_entity.pdbx_description
1 polymer ?
#
loop_
_entity_poly.entity_id
_entity_poly.type
_entity_poly.pdbx_seq_one_letter_code
_entity_poly.pdbx_strand_id
1 'polypeptide(L)'
;MLTRLLTNLDDIEACLLSGEGHVIGGEGKGNFALYHQARRMATTLHIGRVEEMWFEGELTMVATTIRGGASLWLTSDVLPIGRLSHEARSIRPVIEDLIEV
;
A
#
# COMPACT_ATOMS: atom_id res chain seq x y z
N MET A 1 -6.33 1.13 16.86
CA MET A 1 -7.36 0.83 15.85
C MET A 1 -6.73 0.51 14.50
N LEU A 2 -5.93 1.42 13.95
CA LEU A 2 -5.30 1.22 12.65
C LEU A 2 -4.38 -0.01 12.63
N THR A 3 -3.49 -0.15 13.61
CA THR A 3 -2.59 -1.30 13.68
C THR A 3 -3.36 -2.61 13.77
N ARG A 4 -4.44 -2.62 14.56
CA ARG A 4 -5.28 -3.82 14.68
C ARG A 4 -5.92 -4.20 13.34
N LEU A 5 -6.41 -3.22 12.60
CA LEU A 5 -6.97 -3.47 11.27
C LEU A 5 -5.94 -4.11 10.35
N LEU A 6 -4.72 -3.57 10.34
CA LEU A 6 -3.67 -4.03 9.44
C LEU A 6 -3.08 -5.39 9.84
N THR A 7 -3.15 -5.77 11.11
CA THR A 7 -2.60 -7.04 11.58
C THR A 7 -3.61 -8.19 11.57
N ASN A 8 -4.88 -7.92 11.29
CA ASN A 8 -5.93 -8.95 11.28
C ASN A 8 -6.22 -9.52 9.90
N LEU A 9 -5.33 -9.31 8.94
CA LEU A 9 -5.49 -9.85 7.59
C LEU A 9 -4.85 -11.23 7.51
N ASP A 10 -5.62 -12.22 7.03
CA ASP A 10 -5.14 -13.60 6.91
C ASP A 10 -4.18 -13.74 5.74
N ASP A 11 -2.98 -14.29 5.99
CA ASP A 11 -1.96 -14.56 4.98
C ASP A 11 -1.43 -13.30 4.28
N ILE A 12 -1.66 -12.13 4.86
CA ILE A 12 -1.21 -10.85 4.30
C ILE A 12 -0.47 -10.06 5.38
N GLU A 13 0.71 -9.58 5.06
CA GLU A 13 1.40 -8.59 5.87
C GLU A 13 1.09 -7.21 5.29
N ALA A 14 0.66 -6.30 6.14
CA ALA A 14 0.27 -4.96 5.72
C ALA A 14 1.13 -3.92 6.41
N CYS A 15 1.53 -2.90 5.65
CA CYS A 15 2.34 -1.79 6.14
C CYS A 15 1.80 -0.49 5.57
N LEU A 16 1.62 0.51 6.43
CA LEU A 16 1.19 1.83 6.00
C LEU A 16 2.36 2.80 6.19
N LEU A 17 2.77 3.45 5.10
CA LEU A 17 3.86 4.43 5.12
C LEU A 17 3.29 5.84 4.96
N SER A 18 3.88 6.80 5.66
CA SER A 18 3.54 8.21 5.49
C SER A 18 4.05 8.74 4.15
N GLY A 19 3.69 9.98 3.82
CA GLY A 19 4.19 10.64 2.61
C GLY A 19 5.71 10.85 2.61
N GLU A 20 6.36 10.75 3.77
CA GLU A 20 7.82 10.84 3.91
C GLU A 20 8.48 9.48 4.05
N GLY A 21 7.72 8.40 4.00
CA GLY A 21 8.28 7.04 4.05
C GLY A 21 8.40 6.44 5.44
N HIS A 22 7.83 7.08 6.46
CA HIS A 22 7.84 6.54 7.82
C HIS A 22 6.70 5.55 8.03
N VAL A 23 6.95 4.48 8.78
CA VAL A 23 5.92 3.50 9.09
C VAL A 23 4.91 4.13 10.06
N ILE A 24 3.65 4.20 9.64
CA ILE A 24 2.56 4.70 10.47
C ILE A 24 1.87 3.56 11.21
N GLY A 25 1.79 2.40 10.60
CA GLY A 25 1.15 1.24 11.22
C GLY A 25 1.40 -0.03 10.45
N GLY A 26 1.02 -1.15 11.05
CA GLY A 26 1.16 -2.48 10.47
C GLY A 26 2.50 -3.12 10.72
N GLU A 27 2.69 -4.29 10.11
CA GLU A 27 3.93 -5.04 10.23
C GLU A 27 4.49 -5.25 8.82
N GLY A 28 4.76 -5.57 8.03
CA GLY A 28 5.22 -5.73 6.67
C GLY A 28 6.27 -4.70 6.30
N LYS A 29 6.64 -4.74 5.06
CA LYS A 29 7.64 -3.85 4.50
C LYS A 29 7.06 -3.14 3.28
N GLY A 30 7.37 -1.84 3.18
CA GLY A 30 7.10 -1.08 1.98
C GLY A 30 8.40 -0.61 1.39
N ASN A 31 8.38 -0.20 0.14
CA ASN A 31 9.55 0.35 -0.52
C ASN A 31 9.22 1.78 -0.96
N PHE A 32 9.43 2.71 -0.05
CA PHE A 32 9.13 4.11 -0.30
C PHE A 32 9.89 4.68 -1.50
N ALA A 33 11.17 4.30 -1.63
CA ALA A 33 12.00 4.81 -2.73
C ALA A 33 11.41 4.42 -4.09
N LEU A 34 10.96 3.18 -4.22
CA LEU A 34 10.34 2.71 -5.45
C LEU A 34 9.02 3.43 -5.74
N TYR A 35 8.20 3.59 -4.71
CA TYR A 35 6.93 4.31 -4.82
C TYR A 35 7.15 5.77 -5.24
N HIS A 36 8.13 6.42 -4.60
CA HIS A 36 8.48 7.80 -4.92
C HIS A 36 8.97 7.95 -6.36
N GLN A 37 9.81 7.02 -6.83
CA GLN A 37 10.29 7.01 -8.21
C GLN A 37 9.14 6.84 -9.21
N ALA A 38 8.21 5.94 -8.91
CA ALA A 38 7.05 5.73 -9.78
C ALA A 38 6.20 7.01 -9.90
N ARG A 39 5.99 7.70 -8.79
CA ARG A 39 5.24 8.96 -8.79
C ARG A 39 5.97 10.04 -9.61
N ARG A 40 7.28 10.13 -9.47
CA ARG A 40 8.08 11.08 -10.24
C ARG A 40 8.02 10.79 -11.72
N MET A 41 8.11 9.52 -12.12
CA MET A 41 7.99 9.13 -13.51
C MET A 41 6.62 9.50 -14.08
N ALA A 42 5.56 9.22 -13.35
CA ALA A 42 4.21 9.53 -13.79
C ALA A 42 4.05 11.05 -14.00
N THR A 43 4.59 11.86 -13.12
CA THR A 43 4.56 13.31 -13.23
C THR A 43 5.37 13.79 -14.44
N THR A 44 6.59 13.27 -14.60
CA THR A 44 7.48 13.66 -15.69
C THR A 44 6.87 13.32 -17.06
N LEU A 45 6.20 12.17 -17.16
CA LEU A 45 5.58 11.72 -18.41
C LEU A 45 4.16 12.25 -18.61
N HIS A 46 3.65 13.02 -17.67
CA HIS A 46 2.30 13.60 -17.70
C HIS A 46 1.21 12.54 -17.90
N ILE A 47 1.39 11.37 -17.28
CA ILE A 47 0.43 10.25 -17.41
C ILE A 47 -0.53 10.13 -16.22
N GLY A 48 -0.49 11.09 -15.28
CA GLY A 48 -1.42 11.14 -14.17
C GLY A 48 -0.80 10.68 -12.86
N ARG A 49 -1.65 10.16 -11.96
CA ARG A 49 -1.23 9.74 -10.63
C ARG A 49 -0.98 8.24 -10.60
N VAL A 50 -0.06 7.83 -9.73
CA VAL A 50 0.07 6.41 -9.39
C VAL A 50 -0.99 6.08 -8.36
N GLU A 51 -1.91 5.20 -8.68
CA GLU A 51 -2.94 4.76 -7.75
C GLU A 51 -2.60 3.41 -7.12
N GLU A 52 -1.98 2.53 -7.90
CA GLU A 52 -1.69 1.18 -7.45
C GLU A 52 -0.48 0.65 -8.22
N MET A 53 0.37 -0.12 -7.52
CA MET A 53 1.50 -0.81 -8.13
C MET A 53 1.44 -2.28 -7.74
N TRP A 54 1.72 -3.16 -8.69
CA TRP A 54 1.68 -4.61 -8.48
C TRP A 54 3.06 -5.19 -8.77
N PHE A 55 3.52 -6.07 -7.88
CA PHE A 55 4.80 -6.76 -8.04
C PHE A 55 4.57 -8.25 -7.84
N GLU A 56 5.02 -9.06 -8.80
CA GLU A 56 4.94 -10.51 -8.72
C GLU A 56 6.35 -11.09 -8.78
N GLY A 57 6.71 -11.89 -7.79
CA GLY A 57 8.00 -12.53 -7.67
C GLY A 57 7.87 -13.66 -6.65
N GLU A 58 8.90 -13.87 -5.84
CA GLU A 58 8.82 -14.83 -4.74
C GLU A 58 7.74 -14.41 -3.75
N LEU A 59 7.59 -13.10 -3.56
CA LEU A 59 6.47 -12.52 -2.82
C LEU A 59 5.60 -11.76 -3.80
N THR A 60 4.31 -11.77 -3.53
CA THR A 60 3.34 -10.94 -4.26
C THR A 60 3.09 -9.68 -3.44
N MET A 61 3.15 -8.53 -4.07
CA MET A 61 3.02 -7.26 -3.36
C MET A 61 2.13 -6.29 -4.14
N VAL A 62 1.24 -5.62 -3.42
CA VAL A 62 0.41 -4.54 -3.97
C VAL A 62 0.64 -3.30 -3.12
N ALA A 63 0.98 -2.18 -3.76
CA ALA A 63 1.07 -0.89 -3.10
C ALA A 63 -0.04 0.00 -3.64
N THR A 64 -0.82 0.61 -2.76
CA THR A 64 -1.90 1.51 -3.16
C THR A 64 -1.73 2.87 -2.52
N THR A 65 -2.08 3.92 -3.26
CA THR A 65 -2.01 5.30 -2.77
C THR A 65 -3.17 5.56 -1.83
N ILE A 66 -2.86 6.15 -0.69
CA ILE A 66 -3.83 6.58 0.30
C ILE A 66 -3.90 8.11 0.26
N ARG A 67 -5.07 8.66 0.59
CA ARG A 67 -5.25 10.11 0.65
C ARG A 67 -4.19 10.77 1.52
N GLY A 68 -3.67 11.90 1.10
CA GLY A 68 -2.63 12.62 1.83
C GLY A 68 -1.21 12.19 1.50
N GLY A 69 -1.03 11.34 0.49
CA GLY A 69 0.30 10.93 0.05
C GLY A 69 0.86 9.69 0.74
N ALA A 70 0.11 9.11 1.67
CA ALA A 70 0.51 7.85 2.30
C ALA A 70 0.37 6.69 1.31
N SER A 71 1.02 5.57 1.61
CA SER A 71 0.94 4.38 0.78
C SER A 71 0.71 3.14 1.65
N LEU A 72 -0.20 2.28 1.17
CA LEU A 72 -0.50 1.01 1.83
C LEU A 72 0.14 -0.11 1.03
N TRP A 73 0.91 -0.96 1.72
CA TRP A 73 1.65 -2.07 1.12
C TRP A 73 1.13 -3.38 1.68
N LEU A 74 0.62 -4.23 0.80
CA LEU A 74 0.18 -5.58 1.16
C LEU A 74 1.10 -6.59 0.51
N THR A 75 1.58 -7.56 1.29
CA THR A 75 2.52 -8.58 0.84
C THR A 75 2.03 -9.95 1.25
N SER A 76 2.17 -10.92 0.36
CA SER A 76 1.83 -12.32 0.66
C SER A 76 2.76 -13.26 -0.09
N ASP A 77 3.06 -14.39 0.53
CA ASP A 77 3.80 -15.48 -0.11
C ASP A 77 2.88 -16.61 -0.60
N VAL A 78 1.58 -16.50 -0.33
CA VAL A 78 0.62 -17.56 -0.68
C VAL A 78 -0.56 -17.09 -1.52
N LEU A 79 -0.93 -15.80 -1.44
CA LEU A 79 -2.11 -15.29 -2.14
C LEU A 79 -1.74 -14.70 -3.50
N PRO A 80 -2.61 -14.86 -4.52
CA PRO A 80 -2.38 -14.26 -5.83
C PRO A 80 -2.58 -12.75 -5.81
N ILE A 81 -2.03 -12.07 -6.82
CA ILE A 81 -2.02 -10.62 -6.91
C ILE A 81 -3.44 -10.03 -6.93
N GLY A 82 -4.38 -10.68 -7.59
CA GLY A 82 -5.77 -10.21 -7.64
C GLY A 82 -6.43 -10.18 -6.28
N ARG A 83 -6.08 -11.14 -5.42
CA ARG A 83 -6.60 -11.17 -4.06
C ARG A 83 -6.04 -10.04 -3.22
N LEU A 84 -4.74 -9.76 -3.35
CA LEU A 84 -4.12 -8.63 -2.65
C LEU A 84 -4.70 -7.29 -3.12
N SER A 85 -4.90 -7.14 -4.42
CA SER A 85 -5.50 -5.94 -4.97
C SER A 85 -6.91 -5.74 -4.43
N HIS A 86 -7.70 -6.81 -4.37
CA HIS A 86 -9.05 -6.76 -3.83
C HIS A 86 -9.04 -6.33 -2.36
N GLU A 87 -8.16 -6.92 -1.55
CA GLU A 87 -8.05 -6.55 -0.14
C GLU A 87 -7.62 -5.09 0.02
N ALA A 88 -6.66 -4.64 -0.79
CA ALA A 88 -6.20 -3.26 -0.74
C ALA A 88 -7.35 -2.28 -1.01
N ARG A 89 -8.16 -2.57 -2.03
CA ARG A 89 -9.30 -1.74 -2.38
C ARG A 89 -10.39 -1.77 -1.32
N SER A 90 -10.55 -2.89 -0.63
CA SER A 90 -11.55 -3.04 0.42
C SER A 90 -11.20 -2.26 1.67
N ILE A 91 -9.94 -2.25 2.07
CA ILE A 91 -9.54 -1.59 3.33
C ILE A 91 -9.13 -0.14 3.16
N ARG A 92 -8.82 0.29 1.93
CA ARG A 92 -8.40 1.66 1.66
C ARG A 92 -9.36 2.72 2.21
N PRO A 93 -10.69 2.64 1.95
CA PRO A 93 -11.60 3.65 2.48
C PRO A 93 -11.63 3.69 4.00
N VAL A 94 -11.52 2.52 4.64
CA VAL A 94 -11.49 2.44 6.10
C VAL A 94 -10.25 3.12 6.65
N ILE A 95 -9.10 2.89 6.04
CA ILE A 95 -7.85 3.53 6.44
C ILE A 95 -7.94 5.04 6.24
N GLU A 96 -8.47 5.49 5.11
CA GLU A 96 -8.62 6.92 4.85
C GLU A 96 -9.50 7.61 5.90
N ASP A 97 -10.56 6.95 6.34
CA ASP A 97 -11.40 7.47 7.39
C ASP A 97 -10.66 7.54 8.74
N LEU A 98 -9.82 6.56 9.03
CA LEU A 98 -9.07 6.52 10.29
C LEU A 98 -7.98 7.58 10.38
N ILE A 99 -7.32 7.91 9.28
CA ILE A 99 -6.22 8.86 9.30
C ILE A 99 -6.66 10.31 9.11
N GLU A 100 -7.90 10.56 8.73
CA GLU A 100 -8.44 11.91 8.59
C GLU A 100 -8.84 12.54 9.91
N VAL A 101 -8.88 11.75 10.95
CA VAL A 101 -9.27 12.25 12.28
C VAL A 101 -8.04 12.74 13.08
#